data_bee0f70f8a57a4f85301478121995968
#
_entry.id   bee0f70f8a57a4f85301478121995968
#
_cell.length_a   1.000
_cell.length_b   1.000
_cell.length_c   1.000
_cell.angle_alpha   90.00
_cell.angle_beta   90.00
_cell.angle_gamma   90.00
#
_symmetry.space_group_name_H-M   'P 1'
#
loop_
_entity.id
_entity.type
_entity.pdbx_description
1 polymer ?
#
loop_
_entity_poly.entity_id
_entity_poly.type
_entity_poly.pdbx_seq_one_letter_code
_entity_poly.pdbx_strand_id
1 'polypeptide(L)' 'MFHYLDNAATTPVRPEAVQAALEAMTQGWGNPSSQYALGREAAARMKDWRAGAAQALGCGAEEVFF' A
#
# COMPACT_ATOMS: atom_id res chain seq x y z
N MET A 1 12.25 9.92 -28.73
CA MET A 1 11.69 9.84 -27.36
C MET A 1 10.39 9.06 -27.37
N PHE A 2 10.25 8.13 -26.45
CA PHE A 2 9.03 7.32 -26.33
C PHE A 2 8.02 8.03 -25.43
N HIS A 3 6.80 8.19 -25.91
CA HIS A 3 5.71 8.77 -25.15
C HIS A 3 4.60 7.73 -24.99
N TYR A 4 4.39 7.29 -23.76
CA TYR A 4 3.35 6.31 -23.47
C TYR A 4 2.03 7.04 -23.18
N LEU A 5 1.05 6.83 -24.06
CA LEU A 5 -0.24 7.53 -23.99
C LEU A 5 -1.41 6.62 -23.64
N ASP A 6 -1.14 5.35 -23.31
CA ASP A 6 -2.19 4.36 -23.03
C ASP A 6 -2.23 3.99 -21.54
N ASN A 7 -2.11 4.98 -20.66
CA ASN A 7 -2.11 4.77 -19.21
C ASN A 7 -3.44 4.22 -18.67
N ALA A 8 -4.53 4.37 -19.42
CA ALA A 8 -5.80 3.80 -19.02
C ALA A 8 -5.79 2.27 -19.09
N ALA A 9 -5.01 1.67 -19.98
CA ALA A 9 -4.88 0.23 -20.09
C ALA A 9 -3.92 -0.31 -19.03
N THR A 10 -2.77 0.32 -18.90
CA THR A 10 -1.76 -0.04 -17.90
C THR A 10 -0.74 1.09 -17.78
N THR A 11 0.05 1.06 -16.74
CA THR A 11 1.14 2.01 -16.54
C THR A 11 2.28 1.33 -15.81
N PRO A 12 3.54 1.74 -16.04
CA PRO A 12 4.66 1.22 -15.24
C PRO A 12 4.47 1.53 -13.77
N VAL A 13 4.83 0.58 -12.92
CA VAL A 13 4.79 0.78 -11.47
C VAL A 13 5.92 1.73 -11.08
N ARG A 14 5.61 2.75 -10.29
CA ARG A 14 6.61 3.71 -9.82
C ARG A 14 7.63 3.00 -8.93
N PRO A 15 8.91 3.40 -8.96
CA PRO A 15 9.94 2.77 -8.12
C PRO A 15 9.59 2.78 -6.63
N GLU A 16 8.97 3.84 -6.13
CA GLU A 16 8.57 3.94 -4.72
C GLU A 16 7.51 2.89 -4.37
N ALA A 17 6.58 2.61 -5.30
CA ALA A 17 5.55 1.60 -5.10
C ALA A 17 6.16 0.19 -5.13
N VAL A 18 7.12 -0.06 -6.03
CA VAL A 18 7.84 -1.34 -6.08
C VAL A 18 8.57 -1.58 -4.76
N GLN A 19 9.25 -0.56 -4.24
CA GLN A 19 10.00 -0.66 -2.99
C GLN A 19 9.08 -0.94 -1.81
N ALA A 20 7.93 -0.26 -1.73
CA ALA A 20 6.94 -0.48 -0.67
C ALA A 20 6.38 -1.91 -0.71
N ALA A 21 6.08 -2.42 -1.90
CA ALA A 21 5.59 -3.79 -2.06
C ALA A 21 6.66 -4.81 -1.66
N LEU A 22 7.92 -4.57 -2.03
CA LEU A 22 9.04 -5.44 -1.68
C LEU A 22 9.22 -5.51 -0.17
N GLU A 23 9.18 -4.38 0.53
CA GLU A 23 9.26 -4.33 1.98
C GLU A 23 8.11 -5.09 2.64
N ALA A 24 6.89 -4.94 2.15
CA ALA A 24 5.73 -5.64 2.68
C ALA A 24 5.89 -7.16 2.52
N MET A 25 6.37 -7.61 1.36
CA MET A 25 6.53 -9.04 1.09
C MET A 25 7.69 -9.67 1.85
N THR A 26 8.74 -8.92 2.14
CA THR A 26 9.95 -9.47 2.77
C THR A 26 10.02 -9.23 4.27
N GLN A 27 9.41 -8.18 4.79
CA GLN A 27 9.52 -7.78 6.19
C GLN A 27 8.18 -7.63 6.91
N GLY A 28 7.13 -7.21 6.20
CA GLY A 28 5.82 -6.94 6.79
C GLY A 28 4.75 -7.96 6.39
N TRP A 29 5.13 -9.22 6.16
CA TRP A 29 4.24 -10.26 5.62
C TRP A 29 3.31 -10.91 6.64
N GLY A 30 3.35 -10.50 7.90
CA GLY A 30 2.52 -11.10 8.94
C GLY A 30 1.02 -10.91 8.69
N ASN A 31 0.21 -11.79 9.29
CA ASN A 31 -1.24 -11.67 9.21
C ASN A 31 -1.71 -10.56 10.15
N PRO A 32 -2.33 -9.48 9.64
CA PRO A 32 -2.78 -8.37 10.48
C PRO A 32 -3.79 -8.76 11.57
N SER A 33 -4.46 -9.91 11.41
CA SER A 33 -5.42 -10.41 12.39
C SER A 33 -4.76 -11.19 13.53
N SER A 34 -3.47 -11.52 13.42
CA SER A 34 -2.75 -12.25 14.45
C SER A 34 -2.38 -11.32 15.62
N GLN A 35 -2.32 -11.90 16.83
CA GLN A 35 -2.06 -11.12 18.05
C GLN A 35 -0.60 -11.07 18.44
N TYR A 36 0.28 -11.84 17.82
CA TYR A 36 1.71 -11.76 18.09
C TYR A 36 2.38 -10.66 17.27
N ALA A 37 3.66 -10.36 17.59
CA ALA A 37 4.36 -9.17 17.12
C ALA A 37 4.31 -8.97 15.60
N LEU A 38 4.56 -10.02 14.82
CA LEU A 38 4.59 -9.94 13.37
C LEU A 38 3.21 -9.50 12.81
N GLY A 39 2.13 -10.04 13.37
CA GLY A 39 0.78 -9.65 12.98
C GLY A 39 0.44 -8.21 13.39
N ARG A 40 0.85 -7.80 14.59
CA ARG A 40 0.63 -6.42 15.05
C ARG A 40 1.37 -5.41 14.20
N GLU A 41 2.59 -5.72 13.76
CA GLU A 41 3.35 -4.87 12.86
C GLU A 41 2.67 -4.75 11.50
N ALA A 42 2.16 -5.85 10.96
CA ALA A 42 1.41 -5.83 9.71
C ALA A 42 0.14 -4.98 9.83
N ALA A 43 -0.59 -5.10 10.94
CA ALA A 43 -1.78 -4.30 11.19
C ALA A 43 -1.46 -2.81 11.28
N ALA A 44 -0.35 -2.44 11.94
CA ALA A 44 0.10 -1.05 12.02
C ALA A 44 0.44 -0.50 10.63
N ARG A 45 1.12 -1.27 9.80
CA ARG A 45 1.43 -0.86 8.41
C ARG A 45 0.16 -0.65 7.59
N MET A 46 -0.83 -1.54 7.72
CA MET A 46 -2.11 -1.38 7.02
C MET A 46 -2.84 -0.12 7.45
N LYS A 47 -2.78 0.21 8.73
CA LYS A 47 -3.38 1.44 9.26
C LYS A 47 -2.73 2.68 8.63
N ASP A 48 -1.41 2.68 8.53
CA ASP A 48 -0.67 3.79 7.92
C ASP A 48 -0.97 3.90 6.43
N TRP A 49 -1.03 2.79 5.70
CA TRP A 49 -1.36 2.79 4.27
C TRP A 49 -2.77 3.29 4.02
N ARG A 50 -3.73 2.88 4.86
CA ARG A 50 -5.11 3.36 4.76
C ARG A 50 -5.20 4.86 4.99
N ALA A 51 -4.48 5.38 5.99
CA ALA A 51 -4.42 6.81 6.26
C ALA A 51 -3.81 7.58 5.10
N GLY A 52 -2.72 7.05 4.50
CA GLY A 52 -2.08 7.67 3.33
C GLY A 52 -3.00 7.70 2.11
N ALA A 53 -3.71 6.60 1.85
CA ALA A 53 -4.67 6.54 0.76
C ALA A 53 -5.82 7.52 0.98
N ALA A 54 -6.35 7.60 2.20
CA ALA A 54 -7.41 8.53 2.55
C ALA A 54 -6.98 9.99 2.32
N GLN A 55 -5.76 10.33 2.74
CA GLN A 55 -5.20 11.66 2.53
C GLN A 55 -5.10 11.99 1.05
N ALA A 56 -4.61 11.07 0.24
CA ALA A 56 -4.49 11.26 -1.21
C ALA A 56 -5.85 11.44 -1.90
N LEU A 57 -6.88 10.76 -1.40
CA LEU A 57 -8.24 10.83 -1.96
C LEU A 57 -9.07 11.96 -1.37
N GLY A 58 -8.62 12.60 -0.30
CA GLY A 58 -9.35 13.66 0.37
C GLY A 58 -10.56 13.17 1.18
N CYS A 59 -10.46 11.97 1.76
CA CYS A 59 -11.55 11.37 2.55
C CYS A 59 -11.04 10.91 3.91
N GLY A 60 -11.93 10.40 4.76
CA GLY A 60 -11.57 9.80 6.03
C GLY A 60 -11.03 8.38 5.87
N ALA A 61 -10.14 7.96 6.78
CA ALA A 61 -9.56 6.62 6.73
C ALA A 61 -10.63 5.51 6.83
N GLU A 62 -11.73 5.77 7.53
CA GLU A 62 -12.85 4.82 7.65
C GLU A 62 -13.61 4.61 6.34
N GLU A 63 -13.37 5.47 5.35
CA GLU A 63 -13.99 5.37 4.03
C GLU A 63 -13.14 4.56 3.04
N VAL A 64 -11.95 4.10 3.45
CA VAL A 64 -11.03 3.33 2.60
C VAL A 64 -11.12 1.85 2.97
N PHE A 65 -11.44 1.03 1.98
CA PHE A 65 -11.51 -0.43 2.12
C PHE A 65 -10.49 -1.09 1.21
N PHE A 66 -9.74 -2.02 1.76
CA PHE A 66 -8.82 -2.84 0.98
C PHE A 66 -9.44 -4.17 0.62
#